data_6cd5fdddd2fe0f297b43fa8b169f8324
#
_entry.id   6cd5fdddd2fe0f297b43fa8b169f8324
#
_cell.length_a   1.000
_cell.length_b   1.000
_cell.length_c   1.000
_cell.angle_alpha   90.00
_cell.angle_beta   90.00
_cell.angle_gamma   90.00
#
_symmetry.space_group_name_H-M   'P 1'
#
loop_
_entity.id
_entity.type
_entity.pdbx_description
1 polymer ?
#
loop_
_entity_poly.entity_id
_entity_poly.type
_entity_poly.pdbx_seq_one_letter_code
_entity_poly.pdbx_strand_id
1 'polypeptide(L)'
;MNPVPIMKLVEVIRGYATSNETNQHVFDVSKQLQKIPVEVNDYPGFVANRILMPMINEAIYSLYEGVAGILEIDTVMKLGMAHPMGPLQLADFIGLDVCLAIMRVLHEGFGNPKYAPCPLLVNMVTAGYLGAKSGEGFYKYEAGSKELVVSPMFQK
;
A
#
# COMPACT_ATOMS: atom_id res chain seq x y z
N MET A 1 -6.53 -3.88 -9.65
CA MET A 1 -5.76 -4.18 -8.40
C MET A 1 -4.74 -5.28 -8.69
N ASN A 2 -3.61 -5.29 -8.02
CA ASN A 2 -2.53 -6.28 -8.21
C ASN A 2 -2.54 -7.28 -7.02
N PRO A 3 -2.43 -8.61 -7.21
CA PRO A 3 -2.35 -9.33 -8.48
C PRO A 3 -3.69 -9.38 -9.23
N VAL A 4 -3.67 -9.04 -10.51
CA VAL A 4 -4.89 -8.92 -11.33
C VAL A 4 -5.73 -10.21 -11.37
N PRO A 5 -5.17 -11.43 -11.48
CA PRO A 5 -5.98 -12.64 -11.52
C PRO A 5 -6.79 -12.88 -10.24
N ILE A 6 -6.24 -12.52 -9.08
CA ILE A 6 -6.79 -12.84 -7.76
C ILE A 6 -7.75 -11.75 -7.28
N MET A 7 -7.38 -10.48 -7.47
CA MET A 7 -8.15 -9.35 -6.95
C MET A 7 -9.42 -9.13 -7.73
N LYS A 8 -10.56 -9.10 -7.02
CA LYS A 8 -11.87 -8.91 -7.64
C LYS A 8 -12.16 -7.48 -8.06
N LEU A 9 -11.60 -6.49 -7.38
CA LEU A 9 -11.85 -5.07 -7.63
C LEU A 9 -11.17 -4.59 -8.91
N VAL A 10 -11.93 -3.84 -9.73
CA VAL A 10 -11.41 -3.01 -10.83
C VAL A 10 -11.86 -1.57 -10.58
N GLU A 11 -10.91 -0.66 -10.31
CA GLU A 11 -11.19 0.77 -10.36
C GLU A 11 -11.23 1.19 -11.83
N VAL A 12 -12.39 1.58 -12.32
CA VAL A 12 -12.58 2.07 -13.69
C VAL A 12 -12.40 3.59 -13.66
N ILE A 13 -11.27 4.03 -14.19
CA ILE A 13 -10.89 5.44 -14.13
C ILE A 13 -11.44 6.18 -15.33
N ARG A 14 -12.26 7.20 -15.08
CA ARG A 14 -12.76 8.08 -16.12
C ARG A 14 -11.82 9.25 -16.31
N GLY A 15 -11.08 9.26 -17.42
CA GLY A 15 -10.36 10.44 -17.89
C GLY A 15 -11.31 11.51 -18.46
N TYR A 16 -10.79 12.70 -18.66
CA TYR A 16 -11.58 13.87 -19.08
C TYR A 16 -12.43 13.65 -20.34
N ALA A 17 -11.92 12.91 -21.33
CA ALA A 17 -12.58 12.65 -22.61
C ALA A 17 -13.25 11.28 -22.68
N THR A 18 -13.34 10.52 -21.60
CA THR A 18 -13.96 9.18 -21.59
C THR A 18 -15.47 9.30 -21.80
N SER A 19 -15.99 8.74 -22.89
CA SER A 19 -17.43 8.71 -23.15
C SER A 19 -18.17 7.77 -22.19
N ASN A 20 -19.48 8.00 -22.01
CA ASN A 20 -20.33 7.10 -21.23
C ASN A 20 -20.38 5.69 -21.85
N GLU A 21 -20.38 5.61 -23.18
CA GLU A 21 -20.37 4.34 -23.91
C GLU A 21 -19.11 3.53 -23.63
N THR A 22 -17.91 4.18 -23.71
CA THR A 22 -16.64 3.53 -23.38
C THR A 22 -16.62 3.05 -21.94
N ASN A 23 -17.06 3.91 -21.01
CA ASN A 23 -17.12 3.56 -19.61
C ASN A 23 -18.02 2.34 -19.37
N GLN A 24 -19.24 2.34 -19.94
CA GLN A 24 -20.18 1.22 -19.82
C GLN A 24 -19.60 -0.07 -20.40
N HIS A 25 -18.93 0.01 -21.54
CA HIS A 25 -18.28 -1.15 -22.16
C HIS A 25 -17.22 -1.77 -21.25
N VAL A 26 -16.37 -0.94 -20.62
CA VAL A 26 -15.37 -1.43 -19.66
C VAL A 26 -16.01 -2.07 -18.43
N PHE A 27 -17.13 -1.52 -17.95
CA PHE A 27 -17.91 -2.13 -16.87
C PHE A 27 -18.41 -3.53 -17.25
N ASP A 28 -18.98 -3.67 -18.44
CA ASP A 28 -19.55 -4.93 -18.89
C ASP A 28 -18.48 -6.00 -19.10
N VAL A 29 -17.35 -5.66 -19.69
CA VAL A 29 -16.18 -6.54 -19.81
C VAL A 29 -15.66 -6.96 -18.43
N SER A 30 -15.56 -6.01 -17.50
CA SER A 30 -15.12 -6.32 -16.12
C SER A 30 -16.05 -7.33 -15.44
N LYS A 31 -17.37 -7.18 -15.59
CA LYS A 31 -18.35 -8.11 -15.04
C LYS A 31 -18.27 -9.49 -15.71
N GLN A 32 -18.07 -9.54 -17.03
CA GLN A 32 -17.87 -10.81 -17.76
C GLN A 32 -16.63 -11.57 -17.24
N LEU A 33 -15.59 -10.84 -16.83
CA LEU A 33 -14.39 -11.39 -16.18
C LEU A 33 -14.59 -11.71 -14.69
N GLN A 34 -15.84 -11.69 -14.20
CA GLN A 34 -16.20 -11.93 -12.80
C GLN A 34 -15.53 -10.96 -11.82
N LYS A 35 -15.22 -9.74 -12.29
CA LYS A 35 -14.69 -8.66 -11.45
C LYS A 35 -15.82 -7.74 -10.98
N ILE A 36 -15.50 -6.93 -9.98
CA ILE A 36 -16.39 -5.90 -9.43
C ILE A 36 -15.85 -4.54 -9.87
N PRO A 37 -16.39 -3.93 -10.93
CA PRO A 37 -15.98 -2.60 -11.36
C PRO A 37 -16.57 -1.52 -10.45
N VAL A 38 -15.76 -0.53 -10.13
CA VAL A 38 -16.15 0.69 -9.40
C VAL A 38 -15.65 1.89 -10.19
N GLU A 39 -16.55 2.83 -10.52
CA GLU A 39 -16.17 4.05 -11.21
C GLU A 39 -15.45 5.02 -10.27
N VAL A 40 -14.34 5.57 -10.74
CA VAL A 40 -13.51 6.50 -10.00
C VAL A 40 -13.03 7.62 -10.95
N ASN A 41 -12.97 8.85 -10.47
CA ASN A 41 -12.41 9.95 -11.23
C ASN A 41 -10.88 9.89 -11.27
N ASP A 42 -10.31 10.48 -12.32
CA ASP A 42 -8.86 10.54 -12.55
C ASP A 42 -8.20 11.57 -11.63
N TYR A 43 -7.75 11.09 -10.47
CA TYR A 43 -7.00 11.85 -9.48
C TYR A 43 -5.77 11.07 -9.03
N PRO A 44 -4.70 11.74 -8.55
CA PRO A 44 -3.50 11.06 -8.06
C PRO A 44 -3.83 9.97 -7.02
N GLY A 45 -3.39 8.73 -7.30
CA GLY A 45 -3.61 7.58 -6.42
C GLY A 45 -5.03 7.00 -6.44
N PHE A 46 -5.94 7.55 -7.24
CA PHE A 46 -7.35 7.16 -7.33
C PHE A 46 -7.99 7.09 -5.93
N VAL A 47 -8.74 6.04 -5.60
CA VAL A 47 -9.30 5.87 -4.25
C VAL A 47 -8.42 4.99 -3.38
N ALA A 48 -8.04 3.81 -3.88
CA ALA A 48 -7.34 2.82 -3.06
C ALA A 48 -5.99 3.35 -2.53
N ASN A 49 -5.12 3.81 -3.41
CA ASN A 49 -3.81 4.30 -3.00
C ASN A 49 -3.88 5.61 -2.21
N ARG A 50 -4.85 6.49 -2.53
CA ARG A 50 -5.04 7.75 -1.81
C ARG A 50 -5.41 7.56 -0.33
N ILE A 51 -6.07 6.46 0.00
CA ILE A 51 -6.45 6.14 1.38
C ILE A 51 -5.39 5.24 2.02
N LEU A 52 -4.99 4.18 1.34
CA LEU A 52 -4.09 3.16 1.88
C LEU A 52 -2.69 3.69 2.15
N MET A 53 -2.10 4.43 1.21
CA MET A 53 -0.71 4.86 1.36
C MET A 53 -0.48 5.85 2.50
N PRO A 54 -1.31 6.88 2.73
CA PRO A 54 -1.21 7.70 3.94
C PRO A 54 -1.36 6.92 5.23
N MET A 55 -2.23 5.91 5.28
CA MET A 55 -2.38 5.05 6.46
C MET A 55 -1.09 4.25 6.73
N ILE A 56 -0.49 3.66 5.70
CA ILE A 56 0.80 2.96 5.81
C ILE A 56 1.90 3.95 6.22
N ASN A 57 1.97 5.11 5.59
CA ASN A 57 2.97 6.12 5.88
C ASN A 57 2.87 6.62 7.34
N GLU A 58 1.65 6.79 7.85
CA GLU A 58 1.42 7.18 9.26
C GLU A 58 1.85 6.07 10.23
N ALA A 59 1.62 4.80 9.88
CA ALA A 59 2.13 3.68 10.66
C ALA A 59 3.67 3.68 10.70
N ILE A 60 4.32 4.01 9.58
CA ILE A 60 5.79 4.15 9.51
C ILE A 60 6.28 5.35 10.33
N TYR A 61 5.56 6.48 10.32
CA TYR A 61 5.85 7.62 11.20
C TYR A 61 5.71 7.24 12.67
N SER A 62 4.65 6.51 13.04
CA SER A 62 4.45 6.04 14.42
C SER A 62 5.63 5.18 14.91
N LEU A 63 6.18 4.34 14.03
CA LEU A 63 7.41 3.59 14.32
C LEU A 63 8.63 4.52 14.42
N TYR A 64 8.80 5.42 13.46
CA TYR A 64 9.94 6.35 13.37
C TYR A 64 10.03 7.28 14.57
N GLU A 65 8.90 7.78 15.05
CA GLU A 65 8.78 8.66 16.21
C GLU A 65 8.79 7.91 17.55
N GLY A 66 8.82 6.58 17.52
CA GLY A 66 8.91 5.76 18.73
C GLY A 66 7.60 5.64 19.51
N VAL A 67 6.45 5.84 18.86
CA VAL A 67 5.12 5.68 19.50
C VAL A 67 4.91 4.24 19.93
N ALA A 68 5.26 3.27 19.06
CA ALA A 68 5.19 1.84 19.36
C ALA A 68 6.17 1.05 18.46
N GLY A 69 6.40 -0.20 18.79
CA GLY A 69 7.16 -1.14 17.96
C GLY A 69 6.33 -1.71 16.80
N ILE A 70 7.00 -2.47 15.94
CA ILE A 70 6.41 -3.03 14.72
C ILE A 70 5.23 -3.96 15.04
N LEU A 71 5.43 -4.89 15.98
CA LEU A 71 4.40 -5.86 16.37
C LEU A 71 3.20 -5.17 17.00
N GLU A 72 3.43 -4.15 17.82
CA GLU A 72 2.39 -3.40 18.51
C GLU A 72 1.53 -2.62 17.51
N ILE A 73 2.14 -1.90 16.57
CA ILE A 73 1.43 -1.15 15.53
C ILE A 73 0.55 -2.10 14.71
N ASP A 74 1.13 -3.19 14.20
CA ASP A 74 0.39 -4.16 13.38
C ASP A 74 -0.70 -4.87 14.17
N THR A 75 -0.45 -5.19 15.44
CA THR A 75 -1.45 -5.82 16.32
C THR A 75 -2.62 -4.89 16.60
N VAL A 76 -2.38 -3.62 16.93
CA VAL A 76 -3.43 -2.63 17.15
C VAL A 76 -4.32 -2.49 15.92
N MET A 77 -3.73 -2.40 14.74
CA MET A 77 -4.50 -2.26 13.49
C MET A 77 -5.28 -3.52 13.14
N LYS A 78 -4.71 -4.71 13.39
CA LYS A 78 -5.40 -5.98 13.14
C LYS A 78 -6.54 -6.21 14.11
N LEU A 79 -6.31 -6.07 15.41
CA LEU A 79 -7.28 -6.43 16.43
C LEU A 79 -8.20 -5.28 16.82
N GLY A 80 -7.70 -4.04 16.82
CA GLY A 80 -8.46 -2.86 17.17
C GLY A 80 -9.27 -2.27 16.01
N MET A 81 -8.72 -2.33 14.80
CA MET A 81 -9.35 -1.76 13.59
C MET A 81 -9.86 -2.83 12.61
N ALA A 82 -9.82 -4.11 12.98
CA ALA A 82 -10.27 -5.24 12.17
C ALA A 82 -9.61 -5.34 10.78
N HIS A 83 -8.36 -4.90 10.66
CA HIS A 83 -7.61 -5.07 9.42
C HIS A 83 -7.17 -6.53 9.27
N PRO A 84 -7.25 -7.12 8.06
CA PRO A 84 -6.81 -8.49 7.82
C PRO A 84 -5.30 -8.68 7.98
N MET A 85 -4.54 -7.59 7.81
CA MET A 85 -3.09 -7.52 7.92
C MET A 85 -2.69 -6.17 8.52
N GLY A 86 -1.66 -6.15 9.35
CA GLY A 86 -1.12 -4.90 9.87
C GLY A 86 -0.50 -4.03 8.77
N PRO A 87 -0.45 -2.71 8.93
CA PRO A 87 0.02 -1.78 7.91
C PRO A 87 1.49 -1.95 7.54
N LEU A 88 2.36 -2.29 8.50
CA LEU A 88 3.79 -2.49 8.25
C LEU A 88 4.04 -3.82 7.53
N GLN A 89 3.34 -4.89 7.92
CA GLN A 89 3.34 -6.15 7.19
C GLN A 89 2.80 -5.98 5.77
N LEU A 90 1.73 -5.20 5.59
CA LEU A 90 1.14 -4.92 4.28
C LEU A 90 2.10 -4.12 3.39
N ALA A 91 2.81 -3.15 3.96
CA ALA A 91 3.84 -2.39 3.26
C ALA A 91 4.95 -3.29 2.71
N ASP A 92 5.45 -4.23 3.53
CA ASP A 92 6.43 -5.22 3.10
C ASP A 92 5.89 -6.12 1.96
N PHE A 93 4.61 -6.48 2.03
CA PHE A 93 3.97 -7.33 1.02
C PHE A 93 3.78 -6.60 -0.31
N ILE A 94 3.42 -5.32 -0.28
CA ILE A 94 3.33 -4.45 -1.47
C ILE A 94 4.71 -4.21 -2.07
N GLY A 95 5.69 -4.04 -1.21
CA GLY A 95 7.04 -3.60 -1.50
C GLY A 95 7.25 -2.13 -1.13
N LEU A 96 8.26 -1.86 -0.29
CA LEU A 96 8.51 -0.52 0.25
C LEU A 96 8.88 0.50 -0.85
N ASP A 97 9.56 0.06 -1.90
CA ASP A 97 9.83 0.90 -3.09
C ASP A 97 8.56 1.29 -3.83
N VAL A 98 7.58 0.39 -3.93
CA VAL A 98 6.27 0.67 -4.52
C VAL A 98 5.51 1.65 -3.63
N CYS A 99 5.49 1.44 -2.31
CA CYS A 99 4.87 2.37 -1.35
C CYS A 99 5.49 3.78 -1.47
N LEU A 100 6.84 3.86 -1.52
CA LEU A 100 7.55 5.12 -1.69
C LEU A 100 7.21 5.81 -3.02
N ALA A 101 7.16 5.06 -4.12
CA ALA A 101 6.82 5.59 -5.44
C ALA A 101 5.39 6.17 -5.45
N ILE A 102 4.43 5.47 -4.85
CA ILE A 102 3.05 5.94 -4.77
C ILE A 102 2.95 7.20 -3.88
N MET A 103 3.64 7.24 -2.72
CA MET A 103 3.67 8.42 -1.86
C MET A 103 4.23 9.65 -2.60
N ARG A 104 5.27 9.47 -3.43
CA ARG A 104 5.82 10.54 -4.27
C ARG A 104 4.80 11.04 -5.30
N VAL A 105 4.10 10.13 -5.98
CA VAL A 105 3.01 10.49 -6.92
C VAL A 105 1.92 11.29 -6.23
N LEU A 106 1.51 10.89 -5.01
CA LEU A 106 0.51 11.62 -4.23
C LEU A 106 1.04 13.00 -3.81
N HIS A 107 2.27 13.07 -3.32
CA HIS A 107 2.89 14.32 -2.87
C HIS A 107 3.04 15.34 -4.01
N GLU A 108 3.55 14.89 -5.15
CA GLU A 108 3.73 15.73 -6.34
C GLU A 108 2.36 16.14 -6.94
N GLY A 109 1.44 15.18 -7.08
CA GLY A 109 0.15 15.41 -7.70
C GLY A 109 -0.78 16.33 -6.92
N PHE A 110 -0.68 16.34 -5.58
CA PHE A 110 -1.50 17.22 -4.73
C PHE A 110 -0.75 18.44 -4.22
N GLY A 111 0.58 18.49 -4.29
CA GLY A 111 1.39 19.56 -3.72
C GLY A 111 1.17 19.77 -2.21
N ASN A 112 0.78 18.70 -1.49
CA ASN A 112 0.39 18.78 -0.08
C ASN A 112 1.35 17.97 0.79
N PRO A 113 2.01 18.60 1.78
CA PRO A 113 3.01 17.95 2.63
C PRO A 113 2.48 16.74 3.43
N LYS A 114 1.16 16.61 3.64
CA LYS A 114 0.59 15.41 4.28
C LYS A 114 0.89 14.10 3.54
N TYR A 115 1.26 14.17 2.27
CA TYR A 115 1.66 13.02 1.46
C TYR A 115 3.18 12.86 1.37
N ALA A 116 3.96 13.67 2.09
CA ALA A 116 5.41 13.50 2.13
C ALA A 116 5.75 12.11 2.71
N PRO A 117 6.61 11.33 2.04
CA PRO A 117 7.00 10.02 2.57
C PRO A 117 7.81 10.16 3.86
N CYS A 118 7.57 9.26 4.81
CA CYS A 118 8.35 9.17 6.04
C CYS A 118 9.85 8.98 5.72
N PRO A 119 10.76 9.69 6.40
CA PRO A 119 12.21 9.52 6.22
C PRO A 119 12.68 8.08 6.40
N LEU A 120 12.08 7.33 7.33
CA LEU A 120 12.39 5.92 7.52
C LEU A 120 12.09 5.09 6.27
N LEU A 121 10.93 5.31 5.61
CA LEU A 121 10.59 4.63 4.36
C LEU A 121 11.62 4.93 3.26
N VAL A 122 12.01 6.19 3.12
CA VAL A 122 13.03 6.60 2.13
C VAL A 122 14.36 5.91 2.41
N ASN A 123 14.79 5.89 3.67
CA ASN A 123 16.07 5.29 4.09
C ASN A 123 16.07 3.78 3.87
N MET A 124 15.00 3.07 4.24
CA MET A 124 14.88 1.63 4.03
C MET A 124 14.97 1.27 2.55
N VAL A 125 14.24 1.97 1.70
CA VAL A 125 14.29 1.75 0.23
C VAL A 125 15.69 2.02 -0.31
N THR A 126 16.34 3.11 0.12
CA THR A 126 17.70 3.46 -0.31
C THR A 126 18.71 2.40 0.12
N ALA A 127 18.52 1.80 1.29
CA ALA A 127 19.37 0.73 1.81
C ALA A 127 19.07 -0.67 1.21
N GLY A 128 18.03 -0.79 0.37
CA GLY A 128 17.68 -2.06 -0.29
C GLY A 128 16.73 -2.96 0.50
N TYR A 129 16.19 -2.51 1.62
CA TYR A 129 15.15 -3.21 2.39
C TYR A 129 13.80 -2.96 1.73
N LEU A 130 13.39 -3.85 0.84
CA LEU A 130 12.20 -3.65 0.01
C LEU A 130 10.98 -4.47 0.46
N GLY A 131 11.07 -5.13 1.60
CA GLY A 131 10.02 -6.01 2.12
C GLY A 131 10.18 -7.45 1.66
N ALA A 132 9.06 -8.19 1.55
CA ALA A 132 9.06 -9.62 1.26
C ALA A 132 9.85 -10.00 0.00
N LYS A 133 9.83 -9.19 -1.03
CA LYS A 133 10.54 -9.46 -2.30
C LYS A 133 12.06 -9.41 -2.20
N SER A 134 12.61 -8.69 -1.23
CA SER A 134 14.06 -8.65 -0.95
C SER A 134 14.45 -9.56 0.22
N GLY A 135 13.49 -10.26 0.83
CA GLY A 135 13.69 -11.10 2.00
C GLY A 135 13.66 -10.34 3.34
N GLU A 136 13.69 -9.01 3.32
CA GLU A 136 13.67 -8.19 4.53
C GLU A 136 13.07 -6.80 4.27
N GLY A 137 12.30 -6.33 5.26
CA GLY A 137 11.72 -5.01 5.36
C GLY A 137 11.51 -4.66 6.84
N PHE A 138 10.28 -4.40 7.26
CA PHE A 138 9.92 -4.33 8.69
C PHE A 138 10.01 -5.70 9.35
N TYR A 139 9.75 -6.74 8.57
CA TYR A 139 9.90 -8.13 8.97
C TYR A 139 10.98 -8.82 8.12
N LYS A 140 11.51 -9.91 8.67
CA LYS A 140 12.37 -10.83 7.95
C LYS A 140 11.55 -11.96 7.36
N TYR A 141 11.79 -12.29 6.10
CA TYR A 141 11.06 -13.31 5.33
C TYR A 141 12.01 -14.45 4.95
N GLU A 142 11.76 -15.63 5.49
CA GLU A 142 12.50 -16.85 5.15
C GLU A 142 11.67 -17.74 4.24
N ALA A 143 12.30 -18.30 3.21
CA ALA A 143 11.61 -19.17 2.27
C ALA A 143 10.97 -20.37 3.00
N GLY A 144 9.65 -20.55 2.80
CA GLY A 144 8.88 -21.64 3.43
C GLY A 144 8.41 -21.36 4.86
N SER A 145 8.84 -20.30 5.52
CA SER A 145 8.32 -19.87 6.83
C SER A 145 7.09 -18.98 6.68
N LYS A 146 6.10 -19.18 7.56
CA LYS A 146 4.96 -18.26 7.73
C LYS A 146 5.08 -17.41 9.00
N GLU A 147 6.14 -17.60 9.75
CA GLU A 147 6.39 -16.87 10.98
C GLU A 147 6.81 -15.44 10.66
N LEU A 148 6.17 -14.47 11.34
CA LEU A 148 6.52 -13.06 11.24
C LEU A 148 7.59 -12.75 12.29
N VAL A 149 8.82 -12.62 11.84
CA VAL A 149 9.96 -12.23 12.66
C VAL A 149 10.28 -10.77 12.37
N VAL A 150 10.27 -9.92 13.39
CA VAL A 150 10.68 -8.52 13.26
C VAL A 150 12.12 -8.45 12.76
N SER A 151 12.38 -7.59 11.78
CA SER A 151 13.74 -7.41 11.26
C SER A 151 14.73 -7.07 12.38
N PRO A 152 15.92 -7.70 12.39
CA PRO A 152 16.96 -7.41 13.38
C PRO A 152 17.34 -5.94 13.47
N MET A 153 17.16 -5.18 12.40
CA MET A 153 17.40 -3.73 12.36
C MET A 153 16.58 -2.96 13.42
N PHE A 154 15.42 -3.47 13.83
CA PHE A 154 14.53 -2.85 14.80
C PHE A 154 14.53 -3.54 16.17
N GLN A 155 15.32 -4.60 16.34
CA GLN A 155 15.52 -5.25 17.62
C GLN A 155 16.60 -4.48 18.39
N LYS A 156 16.22 -3.90 19.53
CA LYS A 156 17.17 -3.26 20.47
C LYS A 156 17.79 -4.27 21.39
#